data_6738693000701079a7bdb8a10720df9c
#
_entry.id   6738693000701079a7bdb8a10720df9c
#
_cell.length_a   1.000
_cell.length_b   1.000
_cell.length_c   1.000
_cell.angle_alpha   90.00
_cell.angle_beta   90.00
_cell.angle_gamma   90.00
#
_symmetry.space_group_name_H-M   'P 1'
#
loop_
_entity.id
_entity.type
_entity.pdbx_description
1 polymer ?
#
loop_
_entity_poly.entity_id
_entity_poly.type
_entity_poly.pdbx_seq_one_letter_code
_entity_poly.pdbx_strand_id
1 'polypeptide(L)'
;AEQKLLFYGLTDKQIESLQKNNEVSPYTTFYSSYSGYVTDISVTEGSYVMEGSALIRIADLSNLWLEAQINANYANQVRMGQLANIYFTDYPDKSISSKITFINPEINPDTRLLLIRMEVPNQNLLLKPGMQAVIKLKQPDINGLFIPVDAVIREENATYIWIEKRPGVFINKMV
;
A
#
# COMPACT_ATOMS: atom_id res chain seq x y z
N ALA A 1 40.72 4.72 19.56
CA ALA A 1 40.85 4.81 18.09
C ALA A 1 39.84 3.84 17.40
N GLU A 2 39.75 2.57 17.82
CA GLU A 2 38.88 1.54 17.24
C GLU A 2 37.38 1.91 17.25
N GLN A 3 36.84 2.35 18.40
CA GLN A 3 35.43 2.76 18.52
C GLN A 3 35.06 3.87 17.54
N LYS A 4 35.99 4.75 17.19
CA LYS A 4 35.77 5.81 16.22
C LYS A 4 35.68 5.28 14.79
N LEU A 5 36.45 4.24 14.46
CA LEU A 5 36.40 3.57 13.15
C LEU A 5 35.12 2.74 12.98
N LEU A 6 34.67 2.06 14.04
CA LEU A 6 33.36 1.39 14.07
C LEU A 6 32.22 2.39 13.88
N PHE A 7 32.30 3.54 14.53
CA PHE A 7 31.32 4.62 14.37
C PHE A 7 31.26 5.14 12.92
N TYR A 8 32.37 5.15 12.20
CA TYR A 8 32.41 5.47 10.76
C TYR A 8 31.97 4.33 9.84
N GLY A 9 31.53 3.20 10.40
CA GLY A 9 30.96 2.10 9.64
C GLY A 9 31.96 1.08 9.11
N LEU A 10 33.18 1.08 9.59
CA LEU A 10 34.15 0.00 9.31
C LEU A 10 33.78 -1.26 10.08
N THR A 11 33.96 -2.41 9.46
CA THR A 11 33.77 -3.71 10.09
C THR A 11 34.98 -4.09 10.94
N ASP A 12 34.81 -4.95 11.97
CA ASP A 12 35.91 -5.44 12.81
C ASP A 12 37.03 -6.06 11.98
N LYS A 13 36.72 -6.81 10.92
CA LYS A 13 37.67 -7.41 9.99
C LYS A 13 38.56 -6.36 9.27
N GLN A 14 37.96 -5.23 8.90
CA GLN A 14 38.68 -4.13 8.26
C GLN A 14 39.62 -3.45 9.26
N ILE A 15 39.17 -3.29 10.50
CA ILE A 15 40.01 -2.72 11.59
C ILE A 15 41.19 -3.62 11.91
N GLU A 16 40.96 -4.94 12.01
CA GLU A 16 42.05 -5.91 12.21
C GLU A 16 43.06 -5.90 11.06
N SER A 17 42.59 -5.79 9.80
CA SER A 17 43.46 -5.75 8.63
C SER A 17 44.29 -4.48 8.58
N LEU A 18 43.74 -3.33 8.99
CA LEU A 18 44.48 -2.09 9.12
C LEU A 18 45.58 -2.17 10.20
N GLN A 19 45.33 -2.88 11.30
CA GLN A 19 46.33 -3.09 12.36
C GLN A 19 47.45 -4.03 11.94
N LYS A 20 47.16 -5.08 11.16
CA LYS A 20 48.15 -6.09 10.74
C LYS A 20 49.06 -5.64 9.60
N ASN A 21 48.52 -4.93 8.63
CA ASN A 21 49.24 -4.66 7.39
C ASN A 21 50.04 -3.36 7.43
N ASN A 22 49.81 -2.49 8.39
CA ASN A 22 50.46 -1.16 8.50
C ASN A 22 50.52 -0.35 7.19
N GLU A 23 49.76 -0.78 6.16
CA GLU A 23 49.66 -0.12 4.87
C GLU A 23 48.48 0.86 4.89
N VAL A 24 48.78 2.12 4.70
CA VAL A 24 47.78 3.17 4.59
C VAL A 24 47.21 3.12 3.18
N SER A 25 46.06 2.45 2.98
CA SER A 25 45.34 2.53 1.72
C SER A 25 44.62 3.88 1.62
N PRO A 26 44.74 4.60 0.50
CA PRO A 26 43.98 5.83 0.26
C PRO A 26 42.48 5.55 0.01
N TYR A 27 42.09 4.27 -0.08
CA TYR A 27 40.71 3.83 -0.35
C TYR A 27 40.18 3.04 0.83
N THR A 28 38.92 3.34 1.21
CA THR A 28 38.16 2.58 2.21
C THR A 28 36.86 2.10 1.60
N THR A 29 36.63 0.80 1.71
CA THR A 29 35.36 0.19 1.21
C THR A 29 34.32 0.18 2.31
N PHE A 30 33.16 0.76 2.04
CA PHE A 30 32.01 0.69 2.93
C PHE A 30 31.02 -0.35 2.41
N TYR A 31 30.52 -1.17 3.32
CA TYR A 31 29.54 -2.22 3.00
C TYR A 31 28.17 -1.81 3.52
N SER A 32 27.12 -2.15 2.74
CA SER A 32 25.75 -1.98 3.20
C SER A 32 25.45 -2.94 4.35
N SER A 33 24.86 -2.42 5.41
CA SER A 33 24.34 -3.21 6.54
C SER A 33 22.99 -3.85 6.23
N TYR A 34 22.36 -3.48 5.12
CA TYR A 34 21.04 -3.94 4.70
C TYR A 34 21.11 -4.62 3.34
N SER A 35 20.35 -5.71 3.20
CA SER A 35 20.12 -6.36 1.91
C SER A 35 18.91 -5.72 1.22
N GLY A 36 18.98 -5.55 -0.10
CA GLY A 36 17.88 -4.95 -0.85
C GLY A 36 18.29 -4.55 -2.26
N TYR A 37 17.43 -3.79 -2.91
CA TYR A 37 17.66 -3.26 -4.26
C TYR A 37 18.09 -1.80 -4.18
N VAL A 38 19.12 -1.47 -4.94
CA VAL A 38 19.54 -0.08 -5.10
C VAL A 38 18.48 0.66 -5.92
N THR A 39 17.83 1.63 -5.30
CA THR A 39 16.78 2.43 -5.94
C THR A 39 17.27 3.79 -6.42
N ASP A 40 18.35 4.27 -5.84
CA ASP A 40 18.97 5.55 -6.22
C ASP A 40 20.46 5.54 -5.89
N ILE A 41 21.25 6.18 -6.75
CA ILE A 41 22.69 6.45 -6.54
C ILE A 41 22.85 7.95 -6.67
N SER A 42 23.08 8.61 -5.54
CA SER A 42 23.10 10.08 -5.46
C SER A 42 24.50 10.67 -5.67
N VAL A 43 25.50 9.84 -5.98
CA VAL A 43 26.91 10.25 -6.15
C VAL A 43 27.49 9.69 -7.42
N THR A 44 28.47 10.40 -7.97
CA THR A 44 29.28 9.97 -9.12
C THR A 44 30.74 9.87 -8.70
N GLU A 45 31.53 9.11 -9.45
CA GLU A 45 32.96 9.01 -9.23
C GLU A 45 33.62 10.40 -9.24
N GLY A 46 34.48 10.65 -8.25
CA GLY A 46 35.12 11.96 -8.08
C GLY A 46 34.30 12.99 -7.30
N SER A 47 33.04 12.68 -6.92
CA SER A 47 32.23 13.59 -6.13
C SER A 47 32.82 13.74 -4.72
N TYR A 48 32.85 14.97 -4.22
CA TYR A 48 33.14 15.24 -2.82
C TYR A 48 31.89 14.96 -1.99
N VAL A 49 32.02 14.17 -0.94
CA VAL A 49 30.94 13.82 -0.02
C VAL A 49 31.27 14.30 1.39
N MET A 50 30.25 14.81 2.09
CA MET A 50 30.36 15.26 3.46
C MET A 50 29.68 14.23 4.38
N GLU A 51 29.99 14.32 5.68
CA GLU A 51 29.28 13.54 6.68
C GLU A 51 27.76 13.81 6.60
N GLY A 52 26.96 12.74 6.59
CA GLY A 52 25.51 12.82 6.44
C GLY A 52 25.01 12.86 4.99
N SER A 53 25.90 12.90 3.99
CA SER A 53 25.48 12.82 2.58
C SER A 53 24.89 11.45 2.26
N ALA A 54 23.72 11.43 1.62
CA ALA A 54 23.13 10.19 1.09
C ALA A 54 23.92 9.76 -0.15
N LEU A 55 24.50 8.57 -0.14
CA LEU A 55 25.29 8.02 -1.24
C LEU A 55 24.44 7.12 -2.13
N ILE A 56 23.77 6.16 -1.50
CA ILE A 56 22.99 5.12 -2.15
C ILE A 56 21.70 4.91 -1.35
N ARG A 57 20.59 4.73 -2.04
CA ARG A 57 19.31 4.38 -1.43
C ARG A 57 19.00 2.93 -1.74
N ILE A 58 18.77 2.14 -0.69
CA ILE A 58 18.44 0.71 -0.79
C ILE A 58 17.03 0.51 -0.24
N ALA A 59 16.21 -0.28 -0.92
CA ALA A 59 14.87 -0.64 -0.49
C ALA A 59 14.66 -2.16 -0.54
N ASP A 60 13.94 -2.67 0.43
CA ASP A 60 13.39 -4.04 0.38
C ASP A 60 12.08 -3.98 -0.40
N LEU A 61 12.01 -4.75 -1.49
CA LEU A 61 10.85 -4.82 -2.39
C LEU A 61 10.01 -6.09 -2.17
N SER A 62 10.30 -6.88 -1.13
CA SER A 62 9.58 -8.13 -0.85
C SER A 62 8.13 -7.88 -0.38
N ASN A 63 7.89 -6.75 0.24
CA ASN A 63 6.58 -6.26 0.64
C ASN A 63 6.41 -4.81 0.19
N LEU A 64 5.32 -4.55 -0.52
CA LEU A 64 5.00 -3.20 -0.99
C LEU A 64 3.78 -2.65 -0.26
N TRP A 65 3.75 -1.35 -0.11
CA TRP A 65 2.55 -0.65 0.32
C TRP A 65 1.74 -0.21 -0.89
N LEU A 66 0.48 -0.61 -0.89
CA LEU A 66 -0.50 -0.08 -1.82
C LEU A 66 -1.24 1.05 -1.12
N GLU A 67 -1.12 2.24 -1.64
CA GLU A 67 -1.85 3.42 -1.17
C GLU A 67 -3.01 3.70 -2.11
N ALA A 68 -4.19 3.84 -1.53
CA ALA A 68 -5.38 4.20 -2.28
C ALA A 68 -6.05 5.43 -1.69
N GLN A 69 -6.63 6.22 -2.57
CA GLN A 69 -7.36 7.43 -2.22
C GLN A 69 -8.85 7.20 -2.43
N ILE A 70 -9.62 7.41 -1.38
CA ILE A 70 -11.06 7.21 -1.37
C ILE A 70 -11.74 8.55 -1.15
N ASN A 71 -12.81 8.82 -1.90
CA ASN A 71 -13.59 10.04 -1.68
C ASN A 71 -14.17 10.06 -0.26
N ALA A 72 -14.14 11.22 0.40
CA ALA A 72 -14.60 11.43 1.77
C ALA A 72 -16.03 10.95 2.01
N ASN A 73 -16.90 11.01 1.00
CA ASN A 73 -18.28 10.56 1.11
C ASN A 73 -18.42 9.06 1.42
N TYR A 74 -17.38 8.27 1.10
CA TYR A 74 -17.32 6.83 1.36
C TYR A 74 -16.46 6.48 2.59
N ALA A 75 -15.90 7.46 3.28
CA ALA A 75 -15.00 7.23 4.42
C ALA A 75 -15.66 6.41 5.54
N ASN A 76 -16.97 6.62 5.77
CA ASN A 76 -17.74 5.90 6.77
C ASN A 76 -17.99 4.41 6.43
N GLN A 77 -17.75 4.00 5.17
CA GLN A 77 -17.92 2.63 4.70
C GLN A 77 -16.62 1.82 4.76
N VAL A 78 -15.51 2.48 5.06
CA VAL A 78 -14.18 1.86 5.12
C VAL A 78 -13.82 1.52 6.55
N ARG A 79 -13.30 0.33 6.77
CA ARG A 79 -12.90 -0.17 8.10
C ARG A 79 -11.51 -0.79 8.06
N MET A 80 -10.77 -0.64 9.16
CA MET A 80 -9.54 -1.38 9.40
C MET A 80 -9.80 -2.88 9.31
N GLY A 81 -8.88 -3.62 8.68
CA GLY A 81 -9.01 -5.07 8.48
C GLY A 81 -9.99 -5.49 7.38
N GLN A 82 -10.69 -4.55 6.74
CA GLN A 82 -11.59 -4.85 5.62
C GLN A 82 -10.81 -5.45 4.46
N LEU A 83 -11.34 -6.55 3.88
CA LEU A 83 -10.76 -7.22 2.72
C LEU A 83 -10.95 -6.38 1.45
N ALA A 84 -9.91 -6.36 0.65
CA ALA A 84 -9.90 -5.74 -0.66
C ALA A 84 -9.28 -6.69 -1.70
N ASN A 85 -9.86 -6.72 -2.88
CA ASN A 85 -9.25 -7.35 -4.05
C ASN A 85 -8.56 -6.27 -4.88
N ILE A 86 -7.28 -6.49 -5.14
CA ILE A 86 -6.38 -5.56 -5.82
C ILE A 86 -6.13 -6.11 -7.22
N TYR A 87 -6.35 -5.31 -8.24
CA TYR A 87 -6.13 -5.61 -9.64
C TYR A 87 -5.11 -4.63 -10.19
N PHE A 88 -4.00 -5.15 -10.68
CA PHE A 88 -2.96 -4.33 -11.28
C PHE A 88 -3.24 -4.13 -12.77
N THR A 89 -3.11 -2.90 -13.25
CA THR A 89 -3.36 -2.58 -14.67
C THR A 89 -2.44 -3.37 -15.59
N ASP A 90 -1.18 -3.57 -15.16
CA ASP A 90 -0.18 -4.31 -15.92
C ASP A 90 -0.35 -5.83 -15.87
N TYR A 91 -1.17 -6.35 -14.96
CA TYR A 91 -1.43 -7.78 -14.76
C TYR A 91 -2.92 -8.05 -14.55
N PRO A 92 -3.77 -7.86 -15.58
CA PRO A 92 -5.24 -7.91 -15.44
C PRO A 92 -5.77 -9.28 -14.99
N ASP A 93 -5.07 -10.36 -15.32
CA ASP A 93 -5.45 -11.73 -14.95
C ASP A 93 -5.07 -12.11 -13.52
N LYS A 94 -4.33 -11.25 -12.83
CA LYS A 94 -3.88 -11.50 -11.46
C LYS A 94 -4.56 -10.55 -10.49
N SER A 95 -5.19 -11.12 -9.49
CA SER A 95 -5.70 -10.35 -8.36
C SER A 95 -5.01 -10.78 -7.06
N ILE A 96 -4.74 -9.82 -6.21
CA ILE A 96 -4.20 -10.07 -4.88
C ILE A 96 -5.25 -9.61 -3.86
N SER A 97 -5.54 -10.47 -2.88
CA SER A 97 -6.42 -10.10 -1.79
C SER A 97 -5.58 -9.64 -0.61
N SER A 98 -5.87 -8.46 -0.09
CA SER A 98 -5.22 -7.91 1.10
C SER A 98 -6.23 -7.21 1.99
N LYS A 99 -5.78 -6.84 3.20
CA LYS A 99 -6.59 -6.13 4.18
C LYS A 99 -6.11 -4.69 4.33
N ILE A 100 -7.01 -3.80 4.65
CA ILE A 100 -6.66 -2.43 5.00
C ILE A 100 -5.89 -2.46 6.33
N THR A 101 -4.63 -2.04 6.30
CA THR A 101 -3.73 -2.00 7.47
C THR A 101 -3.62 -0.61 8.08
N PHE A 102 -3.98 0.42 7.32
CA PHE A 102 -3.95 1.80 7.79
C PHE A 102 -5.03 2.63 7.11
N ILE A 103 -5.67 3.49 7.88
CA ILE A 103 -6.60 4.53 7.41
C ILE A 103 -6.08 5.84 8.00
N ASN A 104 -5.82 6.83 7.14
CA ASN A 104 -5.41 8.14 7.61
C ASN A 104 -6.53 8.76 8.48
N PRO A 105 -6.25 9.21 9.71
CA PRO A 105 -7.25 9.85 10.55
C PRO A 105 -7.75 11.19 9.98
N GLU A 106 -7.01 11.77 9.05
CA GLU A 106 -7.31 13.06 8.46
C GLU A 106 -7.67 12.92 6.97
N ILE A 107 -8.73 13.59 6.56
CA ILE A 107 -9.12 13.75 5.16
C ILE A 107 -8.37 14.95 4.61
N ASN A 108 -7.70 14.79 3.49
CA ASN A 108 -7.01 15.91 2.85
C ASN A 108 -8.02 17.01 2.49
N PRO A 109 -7.88 18.24 3.02
CA PRO A 109 -8.86 19.31 2.86
C PRO A 109 -8.97 19.81 1.42
N ASP A 110 -7.87 19.76 0.65
CA ASP A 110 -7.82 20.28 -0.72
C ASP A 110 -8.46 19.31 -1.71
N THR A 111 -8.15 18.02 -1.57
CA THR A 111 -8.60 16.99 -2.50
C THR A 111 -9.88 16.28 -2.03
N ARG A 112 -10.22 16.38 -0.75
CA ARG A 112 -11.32 15.65 -0.08
C ARG A 112 -11.18 14.13 -0.22
N LEU A 113 -9.93 13.65 -0.21
CA LEU A 113 -9.61 12.23 -0.31
C LEU A 113 -9.09 11.70 1.02
N LEU A 114 -9.53 10.51 1.37
CA LEU A 114 -9.05 9.72 2.50
C LEU A 114 -7.99 8.75 1.99
N LEU A 115 -6.80 8.78 2.57
CA LEU A 115 -5.74 7.84 2.26
C LEU A 115 -5.93 6.56 3.08
N ILE A 116 -5.91 5.42 2.41
CA ILE A 116 -5.82 4.10 3.02
C ILE A 116 -4.58 3.37 2.51
N ARG A 117 -4.06 2.45 3.32
CA ARG A 117 -2.89 1.65 2.97
C ARG A 117 -3.16 0.17 3.22
N MET A 118 -2.60 -0.65 2.36
CA MET A 118 -2.60 -2.11 2.44
C MET A 118 -1.19 -2.62 2.18
N GLU A 119 -0.86 -3.77 2.74
CA GLU A 119 0.40 -4.45 2.47
C GLU A 119 0.18 -5.51 1.39
N VAL A 120 1.07 -5.52 0.41
CA VAL A 120 1.03 -6.44 -0.72
C VAL A 120 2.33 -7.23 -0.76
N PRO A 121 2.29 -8.55 -0.53
CA PRO A 121 3.48 -9.40 -0.65
C PRO A 121 3.94 -9.46 -2.11
N ASN A 122 5.25 -9.32 -2.30
CA ASN A 122 5.89 -9.27 -3.62
C ASN A 122 7.06 -10.27 -3.71
N GLN A 123 6.82 -11.52 -3.34
CA GLN A 123 7.86 -12.56 -3.27
C GLN A 123 8.59 -12.78 -4.60
N ASN A 124 7.89 -12.64 -5.72
CA ASN A 124 8.46 -12.82 -7.05
C ASN A 124 9.02 -11.53 -7.66
N LEU A 125 9.01 -10.41 -6.94
CA LEU A 125 9.50 -9.10 -7.38
C LEU A 125 8.89 -8.61 -8.70
N LEU A 126 7.69 -9.10 -9.02
CA LEU A 126 6.95 -8.71 -10.24
C LEU A 126 6.34 -7.31 -10.12
N LEU A 127 5.94 -6.95 -8.91
CA LEU A 127 5.36 -5.64 -8.66
C LEU A 127 6.48 -4.62 -8.43
N LYS A 128 6.35 -3.48 -9.07
CA LYS A 128 7.31 -2.38 -8.94
C LYS A 128 6.65 -1.17 -8.25
N PRO A 129 7.39 -0.44 -7.41
CA PRO A 129 6.91 0.84 -6.91
C PRO A 129 6.49 1.76 -8.06
N GLY A 130 5.37 2.46 -7.90
CA GLY A 130 4.80 3.32 -8.94
C GLY A 130 3.79 2.63 -9.87
N MET A 131 3.59 1.31 -9.77
CA MET A 131 2.53 0.63 -10.52
C MET A 131 1.14 1.08 -10.05
N GLN A 132 0.20 1.15 -11.01
CA GLN A 132 -1.18 1.51 -10.73
C GLN A 132 -2.02 0.25 -10.48
N ALA A 133 -2.96 0.37 -9.54
CA ALA A 133 -3.88 -0.69 -9.21
C ALA A 133 -5.29 -0.16 -8.94
N VAL A 134 -6.27 -1.00 -9.24
CA VAL A 134 -7.69 -0.77 -8.90
C VAL A 134 -8.03 -1.65 -7.71
N ILE A 135 -8.67 -1.06 -6.71
CA ILE A 135 -9.09 -1.76 -5.49
C ILE A 135 -10.60 -1.92 -5.49
N LYS A 136 -11.05 -3.15 -5.24
CA LYS A 136 -12.45 -3.45 -4.96
C LYS A 136 -12.58 -3.85 -3.50
N LEU A 137 -13.19 -2.98 -2.68
CA LEU A 137 -13.45 -3.26 -1.28
C LEU A 137 -14.59 -4.26 -1.17
N LYS A 138 -14.40 -5.32 -0.39
CA LYS A 138 -15.47 -6.25 -0.06
C LYS A 138 -16.36 -5.59 1.00
N GLN A 139 -17.58 -5.27 0.62
CA GLN A 139 -18.56 -4.81 1.60
C GLN A 139 -19.09 -5.98 2.43
N PRO A 140 -19.51 -5.74 3.67
CA PRO A 140 -20.20 -6.75 4.45
C PRO A 140 -21.48 -7.18 3.74
N ASP A 141 -21.78 -8.46 3.82
CA ASP A 141 -23.02 -8.99 3.26
C ASP A 141 -24.22 -8.33 3.97
N ILE A 142 -25.09 -7.74 3.19
CA ILE A 142 -26.32 -7.16 3.70
C ILE A 142 -27.37 -8.26 3.71
N ASN A 143 -27.72 -8.73 4.90
CA ASN A 143 -28.84 -9.64 5.06
C ASN A 143 -30.14 -8.85 4.98
N GLY A 144 -30.94 -9.12 3.96
CA GLY A 144 -32.21 -8.42 3.75
C GLY A 144 -33.03 -9.06 2.63
N LEU A 145 -34.27 -8.65 2.54
CA LEU A 145 -35.12 -8.98 1.40
C LEU A 145 -34.79 -8.02 0.27
N PHE A 146 -34.33 -8.56 -0.83
CA PHE A 146 -34.03 -7.78 -2.03
C PHE A 146 -35.17 -7.95 -3.02
N ILE A 147 -35.60 -6.86 -3.61
CA ILE A 147 -36.59 -6.81 -4.67
C ILE A 147 -35.97 -6.15 -5.91
N PRO A 148 -36.34 -6.60 -7.12
CA PRO A 148 -35.90 -5.93 -8.33
C PRO A 148 -36.34 -4.47 -8.34
N VAL A 149 -35.49 -3.59 -8.86
CA VAL A 149 -35.81 -2.14 -8.94
C VAL A 149 -37.06 -1.89 -9.74
N ASP A 150 -37.30 -2.70 -10.77
CA ASP A 150 -38.48 -2.60 -11.65
C ASP A 150 -39.80 -3.01 -10.96
N ALA A 151 -39.72 -3.69 -9.81
CA ALA A 151 -40.89 -4.02 -9.00
C ALA A 151 -41.29 -2.90 -8.04
N VAL A 152 -40.53 -1.81 -8.01
CA VAL A 152 -40.76 -0.66 -7.13
C VAL A 152 -41.50 0.44 -7.88
N ILE A 153 -42.73 0.73 -7.46
CA ILE A 153 -43.55 1.82 -8.00
C ILE A 153 -43.33 3.05 -7.10
N ARG A 154 -42.89 4.14 -7.70
CA ARG A 154 -42.67 5.41 -7.01
C ARG A 154 -43.79 6.38 -7.42
N GLU A 155 -44.53 6.84 -6.44
CA GLU A 155 -45.49 7.94 -6.57
C GLU A 155 -44.94 9.17 -5.82
N GLU A 156 -45.55 10.35 -6.06
CA GLU A 156 -45.02 11.64 -5.55
C GLU A 156 -44.67 11.63 -4.05
N ASN A 157 -45.42 10.89 -3.23
CA ASN A 157 -45.26 10.88 -1.76
C ASN A 157 -44.99 9.50 -1.16
N ALA A 158 -44.91 8.46 -1.95
CA ALA A 158 -44.79 7.09 -1.42
C ALA A 158 -44.18 6.11 -2.42
N THR A 159 -43.56 5.09 -1.86
CA THR A 159 -42.97 4.00 -2.64
C THR A 159 -43.67 2.71 -2.28
N TYR A 160 -44.13 1.99 -3.28
CA TYR A 160 -44.93 0.76 -3.13
C TYR A 160 -44.32 -0.40 -3.91
N ILE A 161 -44.61 -1.60 -3.41
CA ILE A 161 -44.43 -2.86 -4.15
C ILE A 161 -45.74 -3.63 -4.18
N TRP A 162 -45.97 -4.38 -5.25
CA TRP A 162 -47.06 -5.34 -5.31
C TRP A 162 -46.57 -6.71 -4.90
N ILE A 163 -47.25 -7.32 -3.94
CA ILE A 163 -46.93 -8.65 -3.43
C ILE A 163 -48.11 -9.55 -3.78
N GLU A 164 -47.83 -10.65 -4.45
CA GLU A 164 -48.85 -11.69 -4.69
C GLU A 164 -49.04 -12.50 -3.37
N LYS A 165 -50.18 -12.32 -2.74
CA LYS A 165 -50.55 -13.00 -1.50
C LYS A 165 -51.13 -14.40 -1.74
N ARG A 166 -51.83 -14.59 -2.86
CA ARG A 166 -52.36 -15.85 -3.34
C ARG A 166 -52.39 -15.75 -4.88
N PRO A 167 -52.45 -16.87 -5.60
CA PRO A 167 -52.54 -16.84 -7.05
C PRO A 167 -53.64 -15.88 -7.56
N GLY A 168 -53.22 -14.85 -8.29
CA GLY A 168 -54.09 -13.81 -8.85
C GLY A 168 -54.54 -12.71 -7.86
N VAL A 169 -54.12 -12.74 -6.60
CA VAL A 169 -54.47 -11.71 -5.59
C VAL A 169 -53.23 -10.92 -5.18
N PHE A 170 -53.17 -9.67 -5.61
CA PHE A 170 -52.08 -8.76 -5.33
C PHE A 170 -52.47 -7.73 -4.27
N ILE A 171 -51.54 -7.42 -3.38
CA ILE A 171 -51.69 -6.34 -2.39
C ILE A 171 -50.51 -5.37 -2.57
N ASN A 172 -50.79 -4.09 -2.45
CA ASN A 172 -49.74 -3.10 -2.40
C ASN A 172 -49.19 -2.99 -0.96
N LYS A 173 -47.88 -2.81 -0.85
CA LYS A 173 -47.21 -2.57 0.43
C LYS A 173 -46.26 -1.40 0.25
N MET A 174 -46.38 -0.46 1.15
CA MET A 174 -45.42 0.68 1.26
C MET A 174 -44.05 0.17 1.74
N VAL A 175 -42.96 0.62 1.14
CA VAL A 175 -41.56 0.26 1.44
C VAL A 175 -40.71 1.51 1.56
#